data_97de4ba64fa1c2f6b36f6db4be30ac28
#
_entry.id   97de4ba64fa1c2f6b36f6db4be30ac28
#
_cell.length_a   1.000
_cell.length_b   1.000
_cell.length_c   1.000
_cell.angle_alpha   90.00
_cell.angle_beta   90.00
_cell.angle_gamma   90.00
#
_symmetry.space_group_name_H-M   'P 1'
#
loop_
_entity.id
_entity.type
_entity.pdbx_description
1 polymer ?
#
loop_
_entity_poly.entity_id
_entity_poly.type
_entity_poly.pdbx_seq_one_letter_code
_entity_poly.pdbx_strand_id
1 'polypeptide(L)'
;MKNFFKVVFSRAVFTGAFIALQFAAVYLAITRFNEHFAIFYGVCLVLSAVVVVYLVSRDGNPAYKIAWIIPILALPVFGVLLYLVFGKNQLSLKEKARMSSVAEQYEKAMRSVPAAEPALPEHTDAKRVSDYLHRAAGAPVFTHTETTYLPVGEVYFDTLLAELEKAEKFIFMEYYIIAPGTMWNAIHEVLRRKAESGVDVRVMYDDFGCMYKLPEGYEDTLEAEGIRCCVFNRFIPILSPRFNNRDHRKICVIDGNVGFTGGINFSDAYINVVQRCGHWLDAGVMLRGEGVYALTAMFLSMWDYTRGVTEDFTRYAPSAALCESITAPGWVQPFGDTPLDNEPVGETVYMHLINRAKDYVYINTPYLIIDNEMITALTAAAKSGVDVRIVTPAISDSALVHEMTRSYYETLILAGVKIYEYTPGMVHAKTFIADDRSAVVGTINLDYRSLYLHFECGVWMCDTPAIADMKAEYLSELERSAPITVELCLQQRRGRRLIRAVLRTLAPLF
;
A
#
# COMPACT_ATOMS: atom_id res chain seq x y z
N MET A 1 -16.08 35.49 5.04
CA MET A 1 -14.92 35.97 4.26
C MET A 1 -13.62 35.25 4.58
N LYS A 2 -13.17 35.09 5.83
CA LYS A 2 -11.91 34.40 6.17
C LYS A 2 -11.82 32.94 5.62
N ASN A 3 -12.90 32.18 5.63
CA ASN A 3 -12.93 30.80 5.10
C ASN A 3 -12.87 30.74 3.57
N PHE A 4 -13.46 31.72 2.88
CA PHE A 4 -13.39 31.82 1.42
C PHE A 4 -11.96 32.10 0.95
N PHE A 5 -11.26 33.05 1.61
CA PHE A 5 -9.86 33.33 1.31
C PHE A 5 -8.94 32.15 1.62
N LYS A 6 -9.17 31.41 2.72
CA LYS A 6 -8.41 30.16 3.01
C LYS A 6 -8.59 29.08 1.95
N VAL A 7 -9.79 28.94 1.37
CA VAL A 7 -10.05 28.00 0.29
C VAL A 7 -9.40 28.46 -1.02
N VAL A 8 -9.58 29.74 -1.39
CA VAL A 8 -9.02 30.33 -2.62
C VAL A 8 -7.49 30.34 -2.62
N PHE A 9 -6.87 30.55 -1.46
CA PHE A 9 -5.41 30.53 -1.28
C PHE A 9 -4.91 29.18 -0.72
N SER A 10 -5.70 28.11 -0.80
CA SER A 10 -5.23 26.77 -0.43
C SER A 10 -4.25 26.22 -1.47
N ARG A 11 -3.26 25.43 -1.01
CA ARG A 11 -2.31 24.69 -1.87
C ARG A 11 -3.02 23.97 -3.03
N ALA A 12 -4.19 23.38 -2.77
CA ALA A 12 -4.98 22.67 -3.76
C ALA A 12 -5.49 23.55 -4.91
N VAL A 13 -5.96 24.77 -4.58
CA VAL A 13 -6.45 25.73 -5.60
C VAL A 13 -5.28 26.27 -6.43
N PHE A 14 -4.14 26.60 -5.80
CA PHE A 14 -2.93 27.00 -6.52
C PHE A 14 -2.44 25.90 -7.44
N THR A 15 -2.42 24.66 -6.96
CA THR A 15 -2.05 23.48 -7.75
C THR A 15 -2.98 23.30 -8.94
N GLY A 16 -4.29 23.30 -8.69
CA GLY A 16 -5.29 23.19 -9.76
C GLY A 16 -5.19 24.31 -10.80
N ALA A 17 -5.00 25.56 -10.35
CA ALA A 17 -4.80 26.71 -11.23
C ALA A 17 -3.51 26.60 -12.05
N PHE A 18 -2.40 26.13 -11.46
CA PHE A 18 -1.14 25.94 -12.13
C PHE A 18 -1.19 24.81 -13.17
N ILE A 19 -1.87 23.72 -12.86
CA ILE A 19 -2.14 22.62 -13.80
C ILE A 19 -3.03 23.12 -14.95
N ALA A 20 -4.11 23.86 -14.66
CA ALA A 20 -4.98 24.44 -15.67
C ALA A 20 -4.21 25.42 -16.60
N LEU A 21 -3.32 26.23 -16.01
CA LEU A 21 -2.45 27.15 -16.78
C LEU A 21 -1.50 26.39 -17.71
N GLN A 22 -0.92 25.27 -17.25
CA GLN A 22 -0.06 24.42 -18.08
C GLN A 22 -0.86 23.82 -19.26
N PHE A 23 -2.07 23.31 -19.01
CA PHE A 23 -2.95 22.83 -20.10
C PHE A 23 -3.36 23.94 -21.06
N ALA A 24 -3.69 25.12 -20.56
CA ALA A 24 -4.01 26.28 -21.39
C ALA A 24 -2.82 26.73 -22.25
N ALA A 25 -1.60 26.74 -21.71
CA ALA A 25 -0.39 27.06 -22.46
C ALA A 25 -0.13 26.05 -23.60
N VAL A 26 -0.31 24.75 -23.34
CA VAL A 26 -0.20 23.70 -24.35
C VAL A 26 -1.28 23.84 -25.41
N TYR A 27 -2.52 24.10 -25.01
CA TYR A 27 -3.64 24.35 -25.93
C TYR A 27 -3.39 25.56 -26.83
N LEU A 28 -2.94 26.69 -26.28
CA LEU A 28 -2.60 27.90 -27.03
C LEU A 28 -1.43 27.68 -28.00
N ALA A 29 -0.41 26.93 -27.57
CA ALA A 29 0.69 26.54 -28.44
C ALA A 29 0.18 25.75 -29.67
N ILE A 30 -0.70 24.78 -29.45
CA ILE A 30 -1.30 23.95 -30.50
C ILE A 30 -2.16 24.80 -31.47
N THR A 31 -2.99 25.71 -30.93
CA THR A 31 -3.91 26.51 -31.74
C THR A 31 -3.22 27.62 -32.59
N ARG A 32 -2.06 28.11 -32.11
CA ARG A 32 -1.29 29.13 -32.87
C ARG A 32 -0.49 28.56 -34.06
N PHE A 33 -0.30 27.23 -34.13
CA PHE A 33 0.37 26.56 -35.25
C PHE A 33 -0.58 26.29 -36.46
N ASN A 34 -1.66 27.03 -36.60
CA ASN A 34 -2.75 26.74 -37.56
C ASN A 34 -2.30 26.74 -39.02
N GLU A 35 -1.32 27.56 -39.42
CA GLU A 35 -0.81 27.63 -40.80
C GLU A 35 0.01 26.39 -41.21
N HIS A 36 0.56 25.64 -40.24
CA HIS A 36 1.40 24.45 -40.48
C HIS A 36 0.82 23.19 -39.81
N PHE A 37 -0.49 23.20 -39.54
CA PHE A 37 -1.17 22.16 -38.76
C PHE A 37 -0.94 20.74 -39.33
N ALA A 38 -0.99 20.58 -40.67
CA ALA A 38 -0.80 19.28 -41.31
C ALA A 38 0.62 18.70 -41.06
N ILE A 39 1.65 19.55 -41.16
CA ILE A 39 3.04 19.15 -40.91
C ILE A 39 3.23 18.87 -39.42
N PHE A 40 2.72 19.76 -38.57
CA PHE A 40 2.78 19.58 -37.11
C PHE A 40 2.09 18.29 -36.67
N TYR A 41 0.87 18.03 -37.15
CA TYR A 41 0.13 16.81 -36.80
C TYR A 41 0.82 15.55 -37.34
N GLY A 42 1.40 15.59 -38.54
CA GLY A 42 2.21 14.51 -39.11
C GLY A 42 3.43 14.19 -38.24
N VAL A 43 4.16 15.19 -37.76
CA VAL A 43 5.29 15.02 -36.83
C VAL A 43 4.81 14.40 -35.52
N CYS A 44 3.68 14.85 -34.97
CA CYS A 44 3.11 14.29 -33.75
C CYS A 44 2.69 12.82 -33.90
N LEU A 45 2.13 12.43 -35.06
CA LEU A 45 1.82 11.03 -35.37
C LEU A 45 3.07 10.17 -35.44
N VAL A 46 4.14 10.62 -36.06
CA VAL A 46 5.43 9.89 -36.09
C VAL A 46 6.01 9.77 -34.69
N LEU A 47 6.00 10.85 -33.90
CA LEU A 47 6.46 10.80 -32.51
C LEU A 47 5.60 9.82 -31.67
N SER A 48 4.28 9.82 -31.86
CA SER A 48 3.38 8.87 -31.18
C SER A 48 3.73 7.44 -31.55
N ALA A 49 3.96 7.14 -32.84
CA ALA A 49 4.39 5.81 -33.27
C ALA A 49 5.73 5.39 -32.64
N VAL A 50 6.70 6.28 -32.59
CA VAL A 50 8.00 6.04 -31.95
C VAL A 50 7.83 5.76 -30.44
N VAL A 51 7.00 6.55 -29.74
CA VAL A 51 6.73 6.34 -28.31
C VAL A 51 6.00 5.03 -28.08
N VAL A 52 5.04 4.66 -28.94
CA VAL A 52 4.35 3.37 -28.85
C VAL A 52 5.32 2.20 -29.05
N VAL A 53 6.19 2.24 -30.07
CA VAL A 53 7.23 1.21 -30.28
C VAL A 53 8.16 1.13 -29.07
N TYR A 54 8.58 2.27 -28.53
CA TYR A 54 9.39 2.34 -27.32
C TYR A 54 8.67 1.71 -26.12
N LEU A 55 7.37 1.99 -25.92
CA LEU A 55 6.57 1.40 -24.84
C LEU A 55 6.45 -0.13 -24.95
N VAL A 56 6.19 -0.61 -26.17
CA VAL A 56 6.05 -2.04 -26.42
C VAL A 56 7.37 -2.78 -26.19
N SER A 57 8.50 -2.16 -26.57
CA SER A 57 9.84 -2.78 -26.46
C SER A 57 10.40 -2.83 -25.04
N ARG A 58 9.82 -2.10 -24.08
CA ARG A 58 10.26 -2.12 -22.68
C ARG A 58 9.66 -3.31 -21.94
N ASP A 59 10.39 -3.79 -20.94
CA ASP A 59 9.83 -4.71 -19.94
C ASP A 59 8.79 -4.01 -19.07
N GLY A 60 7.90 -4.76 -18.45
CA GLY A 60 6.86 -4.26 -17.55
C GLY A 60 5.45 -4.72 -17.92
N ASN A 61 4.50 -4.47 -17.02
CA ASN A 61 3.12 -4.96 -17.09
C ASN A 61 2.41 -4.52 -18.40
N PRO A 62 1.89 -5.47 -19.21
CA PRO A 62 1.23 -5.17 -20.49
C PRO A 62 0.00 -4.27 -20.34
N ALA A 63 -0.76 -4.40 -19.26
CA ALA A 63 -1.96 -3.60 -19.02
C ALA A 63 -1.61 -2.11 -18.89
N TYR A 64 -0.51 -1.80 -18.20
CA TYR A 64 0.00 -0.43 -18.07
C TYR A 64 0.45 0.15 -19.42
N LYS A 65 1.09 -0.68 -20.26
CA LYS A 65 1.47 -0.27 -21.62
C LYS A 65 0.24 0.05 -22.48
N ILE A 66 -0.79 -0.81 -22.46
CA ILE A 66 -2.04 -0.61 -23.20
C ILE A 66 -2.75 0.65 -22.71
N ALA A 67 -2.84 0.86 -21.41
CA ALA A 67 -3.48 2.04 -20.82
C ALA A 67 -2.84 3.36 -21.28
N TRP A 68 -1.54 3.39 -21.57
CA TRP A 68 -0.83 4.53 -22.15
C TRP A 68 -0.92 4.59 -23.67
N ILE A 69 -0.89 3.46 -24.39
CA ILE A 69 -0.95 3.42 -25.85
C ILE A 69 -2.28 4.03 -26.35
N ILE A 70 -3.39 3.74 -25.65
CA ILE A 70 -4.71 4.25 -26.05
C ILE A 70 -4.76 5.79 -26.09
N PRO A 71 -4.45 6.55 -25.03
CA PRO A 71 -4.45 8.01 -25.09
C PRO A 71 -3.37 8.57 -26.02
N ILE A 72 -2.22 7.92 -26.19
CA ILE A 72 -1.17 8.35 -27.14
C ILE A 72 -1.67 8.28 -28.56
N LEU A 73 -2.39 7.21 -28.95
CA LEU A 73 -2.93 7.07 -30.31
C LEU A 73 -4.20 7.89 -30.53
N ALA A 74 -5.07 7.98 -29.52
CA ALA A 74 -6.30 8.76 -29.60
C ALA A 74 -6.05 10.27 -29.66
N LEU A 75 -5.03 10.76 -28.95
CA LEU A 75 -4.67 12.17 -28.84
C LEU A 75 -3.15 12.35 -29.04
N PRO A 76 -2.63 12.25 -30.29
CA PRO A 76 -1.19 12.14 -30.56
C PRO A 76 -0.32 13.22 -29.90
N VAL A 77 -0.81 14.47 -29.84
CA VAL A 77 -0.09 15.57 -29.20
C VAL A 77 -0.16 15.48 -27.67
N PHE A 78 -1.39 15.34 -27.16
CA PHE A 78 -1.67 15.34 -25.72
C PHE A 78 -1.21 14.06 -25.05
N GLY A 79 -1.49 12.91 -25.66
CA GLY A 79 -1.16 11.60 -25.08
C GLY A 79 0.34 11.40 -24.89
N VAL A 80 1.16 11.84 -25.87
CA VAL A 80 2.62 11.82 -25.77
C VAL A 80 3.10 12.72 -24.63
N LEU A 81 2.57 13.95 -24.52
CA LEU A 81 2.94 14.88 -23.45
C LEU A 81 2.54 14.34 -22.08
N LEU A 82 1.33 13.80 -21.96
CA LEU A 82 0.87 13.17 -20.72
C LEU A 82 1.78 11.98 -20.33
N TYR A 83 2.15 11.15 -21.32
CA TYR A 83 3.06 10.04 -21.07
C TYR A 83 4.45 10.51 -20.62
N LEU A 84 5.01 11.55 -21.24
CA LEU A 84 6.31 12.09 -20.87
C LEU A 84 6.32 12.66 -19.45
N VAL A 85 5.19 13.20 -19.01
CA VAL A 85 5.01 13.80 -17.67
C VAL A 85 4.67 12.76 -16.61
N PHE A 86 3.78 11.81 -16.90
CA PHE A 86 3.22 10.88 -15.90
C PHE A 86 3.62 9.41 -16.11
N GLY A 87 4.05 9.04 -17.32
CA GLY A 87 4.31 7.64 -17.69
C GLY A 87 5.67 7.11 -17.24
N LYS A 88 6.55 7.96 -16.72
CA LYS A 88 7.90 7.56 -16.29
C LYS A 88 8.02 7.65 -14.77
N ASN A 89 8.12 6.51 -14.12
CA ASN A 89 8.39 6.42 -12.70
C ASN A 89 9.92 6.47 -12.47
N GLN A 90 10.55 7.63 -12.73
CA GLN A 90 12.02 7.73 -12.63
C GLN A 90 12.44 8.76 -11.59
N LEU A 91 13.20 8.27 -10.61
CA LEU A 91 13.98 9.12 -9.70
C LEU A 91 15.13 9.81 -10.46
N SER A 92 15.52 10.99 -10.03
CA SER A 92 16.75 11.63 -10.47
C SER A 92 17.99 10.77 -10.12
N LEU A 93 19.10 10.98 -10.82
CA LEU A 93 20.35 10.25 -10.53
C LEU A 93 20.78 10.39 -9.06
N LYS A 94 20.61 11.57 -8.47
CA LYS A 94 20.93 11.84 -7.06
C LYS A 94 20.03 11.03 -6.11
N GLU A 95 18.75 10.97 -6.42
CA GLU A 95 17.78 10.20 -5.62
C GLU A 95 17.99 8.70 -5.75
N LYS A 96 18.32 8.21 -6.96
CA LYS A 96 18.69 6.81 -7.17
C LYS A 96 19.91 6.43 -6.34
N ALA A 97 20.97 7.24 -6.40
CA ALA A 97 22.19 7.00 -5.60
C ALA A 97 21.90 6.97 -4.10
N ARG A 98 21.01 7.88 -3.63
CA ARG A 98 20.60 7.92 -2.23
C ARG A 98 19.79 6.70 -1.84
N MET A 99 18.83 6.29 -2.67
CA MET A 99 18.04 5.10 -2.43
C MET A 99 18.91 3.83 -2.43
N SER A 100 19.87 3.71 -3.36
CA SER A 100 20.83 2.59 -3.36
C SER A 100 21.65 2.55 -2.06
N SER A 101 22.12 3.68 -1.56
CA SER A 101 22.86 3.72 -0.28
C SER A 101 22.01 3.27 0.90
N VAL A 102 20.72 3.66 0.93
CA VAL A 102 19.78 3.23 1.97
C VAL A 102 19.44 1.75 1.85
N ALA A 103 19.28 1.26 0.61
CA ALA A 103 19.05 -0.17 0.36
C ALA A 103 20.24 -1.03 0.81
N GLU A 104 21.47 -0.58 0.57
CA GLU A 104 22.69 -1.25 1.07
C GLU A 104 22.73 -1.34 2.60
N GLN A 105 22.28 -0.28 3.30
CA GLN A 105 22.19 -0.29 4.77
C GLN A 105 21.12 -1.26 5.28
N TYR A 106 19.95 -1.26 4.63
CA TYR A 106 18.89 -2.22 4.92
C TYR A 106 19.39 -3.66 4.74
N GLU A 107 20.01 -3.97 3.60
CA GLU A 107 20.60 -5.28 3.37
C GLU A 107 21.66 -5.65 4.41
N LYS A 108 22.56 -4.72 4.78
CA LYS A 108 23.56 -4.95 5.80
C LYS A 108 22.93 -5.27 7.15
N ALA A 109 21.88 -4.53 7.54
CA ALA A 109 21.15 -4.77 8.77
C ALA A 109 20.47 -6.15 8.74
N MET A 110 19.80 -6.49 7.65
CA MET A 110 19.10 -7.78 7.51
C MET A 110 20.05 -8.98 7.43
N ARG A 111 21.21 -8.81 6.80
CA ARG A 111 22.26 -9.86 6.78
C ARG A 111 22.90 -10.11 8.16
N SER A 112 22.78 -9.18 9.08
CA SER A 112 23.27 -9.36 10.47
C SER A 112 22.31 -10.19 11.34
N VAL A 113 21.11 -10.45 10.86
CA VAL A 113 20.10 -11.28 11.54
C VAL A 113 20.56 -12.74 11.48
N PRO A 114 20.60 -13.46 12.62
CA PRO A 114 20.90 -14.88 12.64
C PRO A 114 19.91 -15.69 11.80
N ALA A 115 20.34 -16.84 11.32
CA ALA A 115 19.43 -17.78 10.68
C ALA A 115 18.37 -18.25 11.68
N ALA A 116 17.10 -18.35 11.21
CA ALA A 116 16.01 -18.82 12.05
C ALA A 116 16.20 -20.27 12.50
N GLU A 117 15.98 -20.53 13.77
CA GLU A 117 15.99 -21.87 14.35
C GLU A 117 14.68 -22.12 15.14
N PRO A 118 13.90 -23.17 14.79
CA PRO A 118 14.17 -24.11 13.68
C PRO A 118 14.01 -23.49 12.30
N ALA A 119 14.83 -23.92 11.34
CA ALA A 119 14.68 -23.51 9.96
C ALA A 119 13.37 -24.04 9.35
N LEU A 120 12.83 -23.33 8.35
CA LEU A 120 11.70 -23.84 7.57
C LEU A 120 12.06 -25.17 6.90
N PRO A 121 11.16 -26.17 6.95
CA PRO A 121 11.44 -27.48 6.36
C PRO A 121 11.72 -27.37 4.85
N GLU A 122 12.77 -28.02 4.39
CA GLU A 122 13.16 -28.01 2.98
C GLU A 122 12.07 -28.61 2.06
N HIS A 123 12.03 -28.14 0.83
CA HIS A 123 11.07 -28.56 -0.20
C HIS A 123 9.60 -28.29 0.10
N THR A 124 9.28 -27.52 1.14
CA THR A 124 7.91 -27.09 1.44
C THR A 124 7.49 -25.84 0.64
N ASP A 125 6.19 -25.65 0.51
CA ASP A 125 5.64 -24.43 -0.11
C ASP A 125 6.00 -23.19 0.70
N ALA A 126 5.98 -23.29 2.03
CA ALA A 126 6.40 -22.21 2.94
C ALA A 126 7.86 -21.81 2.72
N LYS A 127 8.78 -22.79 2.59
CA LYS A 127 10.20 -22.50 2.31
C LYS A 127 10.40 -21.75 1.01
N ARG A 128 9.62 -22.06 -0.03
CA ARG A 128 9.71 -21.36 -1.32
C ARG A 128 9.21 -19.91 -1.25
N VAL A 129 8.16 -19.63 -0.49
CA VAL A 129 7.70 -18.25 -0.21
C VAL A 129 8.79 -17.49 0.54
N SER A 130 9.32 -18.10 1.60
CA SER A 130 10.39 -17.51 2.40
C SER A 130 11.66 -17.25 1.59
N ASP A 131 12.08 -18.19 0.76
CA ASP A 131 13.26 -18.04 -0.11
C ASP A 131 13.07 -16.91 -1.14
N TYR A 132 11.85 -16.77 -1.67
CA TYR A 132 11.53 -15.65 -2.56
C TYR A 132 11.65 -14.32 -1.81
N LEU A 133 11.00 -14.17 -0.65
CA LEU A 133 11.08 -12.97 0.17
C LEU A 133 12.52 -12.62 0.58
N HIS A 134 13.31 -13.63 0.91
CA HIS A 134 14.72 -13.42 1.24
C HIS A 134 15.53 -12.90 0.05
N ARG A 135 15.29 -13.45 -1.17
CA ARG A 135 16.06 -13.07 -2.37
C ARG A 135 15.58 -11.79 -3.01
N ALA A 136 14.26 -11.58 -3.06
CA ALA A 136 13.66 -10.43 -3.74
C ALA A 136 13.57 -9.19 -2.86
N ALA A 137 13.21 -9.35 -1.58
CA ALA A 137 13.02 -8.25 -0.65
C ALA A 137 14.13 -8.11 0.41
N GLY A 138 15.14 -8.99 0.40
CA GLY A 138 16.16 -9.03 1.45
C GLY A 138 15.60 -9.29 2.85
N ALA A 139 14.39 -9.83 2.95
CA ALA A 139 13.69 -10.05 4.20
C ALA A 139 14.13 -11.39 4.84
N PRO A 140 14.70 -11.41 6.04
CA PRO A 140 14.98 -12.64 6.76
C PRO A 140 13.71 -13.20 7.40
N VAL A 141 13.69 -14.51 7.68
CA VAL A 141 12.65 -15.17 8.45
C VAL A 141 13.03 -15.20 9.94
N PHE A 142 12.04 -15.04 10.81
CA PHE A 142 12.19 -14.99 12.26
C PHE A 142 11.35 -16.07 12.94
N THR A 143 11.83 -16.58 14.08
CA THR A 143 11.12 -17.58 14.92
C THR A 143 10.78 -17.05 16.30
N HIS A 144 11.66 -16.32 16.95
CA HIS A 144 11.42 -15.73 18.28
C HIS A 144 10.54 -14.47 18.16
N THR A 145 9.31 -14.67 17.63
CA THR A 145 8.38 -13.57 17.35
C THR A 145 6.95 -13.99 17.64
N GLU A 146 6.34 -13.38 18.63
CA GLU A 146 4.90 -13.51 18.88
C GLU A 146 4.12 -12.66 17.87
N THR A 147 2.99 -13.20 17.41
CA THR A 147 2.07 -12.52 16.51
C THR A 147 0.70 -12.40 17.14
N THR A 148 0.14 -11.20 17.19
CA THR A 148 -1.23 -10.96 17.65
C THR A 148 -2.02 -10.31 16.53
N TYR A 149 -3.06 -10.97 16.07
CA TYR A 149 -3.97 -10.40 15.08
C TYR A 149 -4.90 -9.39 15.74
N LEU A 150 -5.07 -8.23 15.11
CA LEU A 150 -5.91 -7.12 15.58
C LEU A 150 -7.05 -6.93 14.55
N PRO A 151 -8.23 -7.51 14.80
CA PRO A 151 -9.26 -7.72 13.79
C PRO A 151 -10.01 -6.45 13.37
N VAL A 152 -9.98 -5.40 14.21
CA VAL A 152 -10.66 -4.13 13.97
C VAL A 152 -9.84 -2.96 14.46
N GLY A 153 -10.14 -1.76 13.93
CA GLY A 153 -9.39 -0.55 14.25
C GLY A 153 -9.46 -0.14 15.70
N GLU A 154 -10.56 -0.40 16.39
CA GLU A 154 -10.75 -0.11 17.81
C GLU A 154 -9.78 -0.94 18.67
N VAL A 155 -9.69 -2.25 18.42
CA VAL A 155 -8.76 -3.15 19.14
C VAL A 155 -7.30 -2.78 18.82
N TYR A 156 -7.02 -2.41 17.57
CA TYR A 156 -5.69 -1.92 17.19
C TYR A 156 -5.33 -0.65 17.96
N PHE A 157 -6.23 0.31 18.04
CA PHE A 157 -6.02 1.59 18.72
C PHE A 157 -5.78 1.43 20.22
N ASP A 158 -6.62 0.66 20.90
CA ASP A 158 -6.48 0.41 22.34
C ASP A 158 -5.18 -0.31 22.65
N THR A 159 -4.83 -1.32 21.84
CA THR A 159 -3.58 -2.07 21.98
C THR A 159 -2.36 -1.18 21.74
N LEU A 160 -2.41 -0.35 20.68
CA LEU A 160 -1.34 0.59 20.36
C LEU A 160 -1.12 1.60 21.50
N LEU A 161 -2.16 2.21 22.03
CA LEU A 161 -2.04 3.15 23.15
C LEU A 161 -1.40 2.47 24.38
N ALA A 162 -1.84 1.25 24.71
CA ALA A 162 -1.30 0.51 25.84
C ALA A 162 0.20 0.19 25.68
N GLU A 163 0.67 -0.09 24.46
CA GLU A 163 2.09 -0.35 24.20
C GLU A 163 2.91 0.94 24.14
N LEU A 164 2.36 2.04 23.59
CA LEU A 164 3.03 3.35 23.56
C LEU A 164 3.34 3.87 24.97
N GLU A 165 2.44 3.63 25.94
CA GLU A 165 2.67 4.02 27.35
C GLU A 165 3.84 3.28 27.98
N LYS A 166 4.28 2.14 27.43
CA LYS A 166 5.41 1.34 27.95
C LYS A 166 6.77 1.75 27.32
N ALA A 167 6.77 2.62 26.32
CA ALA A 167 7.99 3.03 25.63
C ALA A 167 9.00 3.68 26.57
N GLU A 168 10.26 3.25 26.50
CA GLU A 168 11.36 3.73 27.33
C GLU A 168 12.51 4.34 26.53
N LYS A 169 12.75 3.88 25.28
CA LYS A 169 13.90 4.28 24.47
C LYS A 169 13.51 5.06 23.23
N PHE A 170 12.62 4.50 22.41
CA PHE A 170 12.21 5.15 21.17
C PHE A 170 10.83 4.70 20.68
N ILE A 171 10.16 5.60 19.96
CA ILE A 171 8.91 5.34 19.22
C ILE A 171 9.10 5.84 17.79
N PHE A 172 8.94 4.95 16.81
CA PHE A 172 8.98 5.29 15.40
C PHE A 172 7.63 5.04 14.75
N MET A 173 7.09 6.04 14.05
CA MET A 173 5.79 5.97 13.39
C MET A 173 5.88 6.44 11.94
N GLU A 174 5.36 5.63 11.02
CA GLU A 174 5.28 5.88 9.59
C GLU A 174 3.86 5.58 9.13
N TYR A 175 3.12 6.62 8.70
CA TYR A 175 1.71 6.47 8.32
C TYR A 175 1.37 7.29 7.09
N TYR A 176 0.58 6.69 6.19
CA TYR A 176 0.10 7.38 4.99
C TYR A 176 -0.88 8.51 5.34
N ILE A 177 -1.79 8.28 6.27
CA ILE A 177 -2.79 9.26 6.72
C ILE A 177 -2.67 9.50 8.22
N ILE A 178 -2.54 10.77 8.57
CA ILE A 178 -2.76 11.29 9.92
C ILE A 178 -3.83 12.37 9.81
N ALA A 179 -4.87 12.28 10.64
CA ALA A 179 -5.95 13.28 10.70
C ALA A 179 -6.29 13.61 12.14
N PRO A 180 -6.40 14.89 12.51
CA PRO A 180 -6.84 15.30 13.84
C PRO A 180 -8.22 14.72 14.17
N GLY A 181 -8.38 14.23 15.37
CA GLY A 181 -9.58 13.58 15.87
C GLY A 181 -9.29 12.82 17.16
N THR A 182 -10.23 12.01 17.61
CA THR A 182 -10.13 11.22 18.85
C THR A 182 -8.89 10.31 18.82
N MET A 183 -8.71 9.56 17.74
CA MET A 183 -7.61 8.62 17.59
C MET A 183 -6.25 9.32 17.61
N TRP A 184 -6.03 10.26 16.69
CA TRP A 184 -4.73 10.92 16.60
C TRP A 184 -4.41 11.79 17.82
N ASN A 185 -5.37 12.51 18.35
CA ASN A 185 -5.13 13.38 19.51
C ASN A 185 -4.70 12.57 20.74
N ALA A 186 -5.29 11.40 20.97
CA ALA A 186 -4.88 10.52 22.06
C ALA A 186 -3.45 9.96 21.85
N ILE A 187 -3.12 9.52 20.63
CA ILE A 187 -1.77 9.07 20.28
C ILE A 187 -0.77 10.21 20.46
N HIS A 188 -1.07 11.39 19.90
CA HIS A 188 -0.21 12.58 19.95
C HIS A 188 0.11 13.00 21.38
N GLU A 189 -0.88 12.97 22.28
CA GLU A 189 -0.67 13.29 23.70
C GLU A 189 0.31 12.32 24.38
N VAL A 190 0.24 11.03 24.06
CA VAL A 190 1.23 10.04 24.56
C VAL A 190 2.61 10.33 24.00
N LEU A 191 2.72 10.59 22.67
CA LEU A 191 3.99 10.90 22.02
C LEU A 191 4.66 12.13 22.62
N ARG A 192 3.89 13.20 22.87
CA ARG A 192 4.38 14.44 23.50
C ARG A 192 4.96 14.16 24.88
N ARG A 193 4.21 13.46 25.77
CA ARG A 193 4.70 13.09 27.10
C ARG A 193 5.96 12.22 27.06
N LYS A 194 6.03 11.29 26.10
CA LYS A 194 7.21 10.43 25.91
C LYS A 194 8.42 11.23 25.44
N ALA A 195 8.24 12.16 24.49
CA ALA A 195 9.30 13.07 24.05
C ALA A 195 9.81 13.96 25.20
N GLU A 196 8.90 14.54 25.98
CA GLU A 196 9.24 15.32 27.20
C GLU A 196 10.04 14.49 28.22
N SER A 197 9.79 13.19 28.31
CA SER A 197 10.55 12.28 29.20
C SER A 197 11.88 11.79 28.62
N GLY A 198 12.24 12.23 27.40
CA GLY A 198 13.52 11.90 26.76
C GLY A 198 13.51 10.68 25.84
N VAL A 199 12.34 10.10 25.55
CA VAL A 199 12.18 9.04 24.54
C VAL A 199 12.41 9.62 23.15
N ASP A 200 13.14 8.93 22.26
CA ASP A 200 13.34 9.33 20.87
C ASP A 200 12.07 9.07 20.05
N VAL A 201 11.21 10.07 19.92
CA VAL A 201 9.96 9.98 19.18
C VAL A 201 10.16 10.51 17.76
N ARG A 202 9.84 9.68 16.76
CA ARG A 202 9.92 10.03 15.33
C ARG A 202 8.61 9.73 14.64
N VAL A 203 8.10 10.71 13.90
CA VAL A 203 6.88 10.59 13.10
C VAL A 203 7.20 10.91 11.64
N MET A 204 6.81 10.03 10.75
CA MET A 204 6.85 10.25 9.31
C MET A 204 5.46 10.07 8.71
N TYR A 205 5.07 10.97 7.79
CA TYR A 205 3.82 10.85 7.08
C TYR A 205 3.93 11.25 5.61
N ASP A 206 3.05 10.71 4.77
CA ASP A 206 2.98 11.08 3.37
C ASP A 206 2.22 12.40 3.18
N ASP A 207 2.81 13.34 2.44
CA ASP A 207 2.23 14.68 2.23
C ASP A 207 0.87 14.62 1.50
N PHE A 208 0.72 13.72 0.52
CA PHE A 208 -0.51 13.59 -0.25
C PHE A 208 -1.65 12.99 0.59
N GLY A 209 -1.34 11.96 1.38
CA GLY A 209 -2.29 11.34 2.30
C GLY A 209 -2.83 12.30 3.37
N CYS A 210 -2.01 13.29 3.76
CA CYS A 210 -2.32 14.25 4.82
C CYS A 210 -2.72 15.65 4.32
N MET A 211 -2.60 15.94 3.02
CA MET A 211 -2.73 17.30 2.42
C MET A 211 -4.00 18.04 2.79
N TYR A 212 -5.15 17.35 2.90
CA TYR A 212 -6.44 17.96 3.25
C TYR A 212 -6.85 17.70 4.70
N LYS A 213 -5.96 17.12 5.52
CA LYS A 213 -6.27 16.64 6.86
C LYS A 213 -5.45 17.37 7.91
N LEU A 214 -4.15 17.51 7.68
CA LEU A 214 -3.26 18.25 8.58
C LEU A 214 -3.17 19.73 8.18
N PRO A 215 -2.97 20.65 9.15
CA PRO A 215 -2.64 22.03 8.84
C PRO A 215 -1.28 22.13 8.15
N GLU A 216 -1.09 23.20 7.36
CA GLU A 216 0.22 23.50 6.76
C GLU A 216 1.28 23.73 7.85
N GLY A 217 2.47 23.14 7.68
CA GLY A 217 3.55 23.25 8.67
C GLY A 217 3.31 22.42 9.94
N TYR A 218 2.48 21.39 9.89
CA TYR A 218 2.21 20.54 11.06
C TYR A 218 3.47 19.86 11.60
N GLU A 219 4.43 19.56 10.76
CA GLU A 219 5.74 19.07 11.17
C GLU A 219 6.48 20.01 12.11
N ASP A 220 6.37 21.32 11.91
CA ASP A 220 6.99 22.32 12.80
C ASP A 220 6.35 22.29 14.19
N THR A 221 5.05 21.99 14.26
CA THR A 221 4.33 21.83 15.54
C THR A 221 4.87 20.62 16.30
N LEU A 222 5.04 19.46 15.63
CA LEU A 222 5.58 18.27 16.25
C LEU A 222 7.04 18.45 16.69
N GLU A 223 7.88 19.10 15.86
CA GLU A 223 9.29 19.41 16.21
C GLU A 223 9.39 20.36 17.42
N ALA A 224 8.48 21.33 17.53
CA ALA A 224 8.42 22.25 18.69
C ALA A 224 8.05 21.52 20.00
N GLU A 225 7.37 20.38 19.92
CA GLU A 225 7.02 19.52 21.05
C GLU A 225 8.07 18.42 21.33
N GLY A 226 9.22 18.47 20.64
CA GLY A 226 10.31 17.48 20.80
C GLY A 226 10.11 16.19 20.04
N ILE A 227 9.07 16.10 19.21
CA ILE A 227 8.78 14.95 18.33
C ILE A 227 9.47 15.19 16.99
N ARG A 228 10.51 14.43 16.65
CA ARG A 228 11.17 14.55 15.36
C ARG A 228 10.21 14.15 14.24
N CYS A 229 10.06 15.01 13.24
CA CYS A 229 9.11 14.77 12.16
C CYS A 229 9.74 14.92 10.78
N CYS A 230 9.28 14.12 9.81
CA CYS A 230 9.54 14.40 8.41
C CYS A 230 8.33 14.04 7.53
N VAL A 231 8.23 14.75 6.41
CA VAL A 231 7.13 14.60 5.45
C VAL A 231 7.66 13.95 4.18
N PHE A 232 7.15 12.76 3.88
CA PHE A 232 7.55 12.03 2.68
C PHE A 232 6.95 12.66 1.43
N ASN A 233 7.77 12.79 0.40
CA ASN A 233 7.42 13.21 -0.96
C ASN A 233 6.46 14.41 -1.01
N ARG A 234 6.93 15.56 -0.49
CA ARG A 234 6.16 16.82 -0.46
C ARG A 234 5.54 17.13 -1.81
N PHE A 235 4.26 17.43 -1.79
CA PHE A 235 3.53 17.81 -2.98
C PHE A 235 3.97 19.18 -3.45
N ILE A 236 4.66 19.21 -4.58
CA ILE A 236 5.02 20.44 -5.31
C ILE A 236 4.07 20.51 -6.51
N PRO A 237 3.37 21.66 -6.76
CA PRO A 237 2.43 21.80 -7.87
C PRO A 237 3.12 21.89 -9.23
N ILE A 238 3.97 20.93 -9.54
CA ILE A 238 4.64 20.75 -10.82
C ILE A 238 4.22 19.37 -11.33
N LEU A 239 3.80 19.28 -12.59
CA LEU A 239 3.52 18.00 -13.23
C LEU A 239 4.79 17.14 -13.21
N SER A 240 4.84 16.15 -12.36
CA SER A 240 5.99 15.27 -12.15
C SER A 240 5.55 13.83 -11.93
N PRO A 241 6.26 12.83 -12.50
CA PRO A 241 5.99 11.41 -12.28
C PRO A 241 6.07 10.99 -10.79
N ARG A 242 6.76 11.77 -9.97
CA ARG A 242 6.94 11.52 -8.52
C ARG A 242 5.64 11.49 -7.74
N PHE A 243 4.54 12.05 -8.27
CA PHE A 243 3.24 11.99 -7.62
C PHE A 243 2.72 10.58 -7.40
N ASN A 244 3.14 9.62 -8.21
CA ASN A 244 2.68 8.25 -8.14
C ASN A 244 3.35 7.47 -7.01
N ASN A 245 4.60 7.78 -6.64
CA ASN A 245 5.32 7.08 -5.59
C ASN A 245 4.91 7.62 -4.22
N ARG A 246 4.05 6.90 -3.51
CA ARG A 246 3.57 7.24 -2.19
C ARG A 246 4.05 6.25 -1.16
N ASP A 247 4.28 6.74 0.04
CA ASP A 247 4.56 5.88 1.18
C ASP A 247 3.24 5.44 1.80
N HIS A 248 2.77 4.26 1.38
CA HIS A 248 1.49 3.72 1.85
C HIS A 248 1.65 2.78 3.05
N ARG A 249 2.85 2.68 3.61
CA ARG A 249 3.12 1.86 4.79
C ARG A 249 2.47 2.44 6.04
N LYS A 250 2.18 1.58 7.00
CA LYS A 250 1.71 1.92 8.32
C LYS A 250 2.53 1.08 9.27
N ILE A 251 3.52 1.70 9.88
CA ILE A 251 4.48 1.05 10.77
C ILE A 251 4.53 1.84 12.07
N CYS A 252 4.39 1.15 13.21
CA CYS A 252 4.78 1.68 14.49
C CYS A 252 5.75 0.71 15.15
N VAL A 253 6.87 1.22 15.63
CA VAL A 253 7.87 0.45 16.38
C VAL A 253 8.11 1.10 17.74
N ILE A 254 8.12 0.30 18.78
CA ILE A 254 8.34 0.71 20.16
C ILE A 254 9.53 -0.05 20.72
N ASP A 255 10.59 0.67 21.06
CA ASP A 255 11.84 0.16 21.66
C ASP A 255 12.53 -0.98 20.88
N GLY A 256 12.14 -1.19 19.58
CA GLY A 256 12.57 -2.32 18.77
C GLY A 256 11.97 -3.67 19.20
N ASN A 257 11.16 -3.69 20.24
CA ASN A 257 10.64 -4.88 20.89
C ASN A 257 9.19 -5.20 20.45
N VAL A 258 8.41 -4.18 20.15
CA VAL A 258 7.01 -4.27 19.70
C VAL A 258 6.85 -3.52 18.41
N GLY A 259 6.19 -4.13 17.43
CA GLY A 259 5.93 -3.53 16.13
C GLY A 259 4.49 -3.76 15.69
N PHE A 260 3.92 -2.75 15.04
CA PHE A 260 2.57 -2.79 14.48
C PHE A 260 2.62 -2.51 12.99
N THR A 261 1.81 -3.23 12.21
CA THR A 261 1.51 -2.89 10.81
C THR A 261 0.12 -3.40 10.43
N GLY A 262 -0.38 -2.98 9.26
CA GLY A 262 -1.71 -3.35 8.77
C GLY A 262 -2.33 -2.27 7.89
N GLY A 263 -3.65 -2.32 7.69
CA GLY A 263 -4.38 -1.36 6.85
C GLY A 263 -4.69 -0.03 7.52
N ILE A 264 -4.61 0.03 8.85
CA ILE A 264 -5.15 1.09 9.71
C ILE A 264 -4.30 2.36 9.65
N ASN A 265 -4.92 3.49 9.29
CA ASN A 265 -4.33 4.84 9.41
C ASN A 265 -4.83 5.56 10.67
N PHE A 266 -4.23 6.68 11.01
CA PHE A 266 -4.64 7.49 12.17
C PHE A 266 -5.74 8.49 11.80
N SER A 267 -6.98 8.03 11.83
CA SER A 267 -8.18 8.84 11.60
C SER A 267 -9.39 8.18 12.25
N ASP A 268 -10.31 8.97 12.75
CA ASP A 268 -11.52 8.55 13.45
C ASP A 268 -12.44 7.62 12.62
N ALA A 269 -12.29 7.59 11.30
CA ALA A 269 -13.00 6.65 10.45
C ALA A 269 -12.55 5.21 10.70
N TYR A 270 -11.27 4.98 10.98
CA TYR A 270 -10.69 3.64 11.20
C TYR A 270 -11.09 3.03 12.54
N ILE A 271 -11.51 3.84 13.50
CA ILE A 271 -12.03 3.40 14.82
C ILE A 271 -13.54 3.64 14.95
N ASN A 272 -14.25 3.78 13.85
CA ASN A 272 -15.70 3.91 13.74
C ASN A 272 -16.35 5.08 14.53
N VAL A 273 -15.57 6.06 14.98
CA VAL A 273 -16.08 7.31 15.56
C VAL A 273 -16.76 8.17 14.48
N VAL A 274 -16.27 8.08 13.24
CA VAL A 274 -16.86 8.76 12.07
C VAL A 274 -17.20 7.74 11.00
N GLN A 275 -18.48 7.52 10.74
CA GLN A 275 -18.98 6.48 9.82
C GLN A 275 -19.44 7.06 8.47
N ARG A 276 -18.52 7.53 7.63
CA ARG A 276 -18.87 8.05 6.29
C ARG A 276 -19.28 6.96 5.29
N CYS A 277 -18.68 5.77 5.43
CA CYS A 277 -18.92 4.61 4.56
C CYS A 277 -19.51 3.43 5.35
N GLY A 278 -20.37 3.70 6.33
CA GLY A 278 -20.87 2.70 7.26
C GLY A 278 -19.75 2.25 8.24
N HIS A 279 -19.85 1.02 8.72
CA HIS A 279 -18.84 0.41 9.57
C HIS A 279 -17.53 0.20 8.77
N TRP A 280 -16.41 0.70 9.30
CA TRP A 280 -15.09 0.56 8.72
C TRP A 280 -14.38 -0.63 9.34
N LEU A 281 -14.21 -1.68 8.55
CA LEU A 281 -13.50 -2.89 8.95
C LEU A 281 -12.07 -2.83 8.43
N ASP A 282 -11.11 -2.79 9.31
CA ASP A 282 -9.68 -2.84 8.96
C ASP A 282 -8.91 -3.67 9.97
N ALA A 283 -7.79 -4.24 9.58
CA ALA A 283 -7.02 -5.17 10.38
C ALA A 283 -5.54 -4.78 10.46
N GLY A 284 -4.92 -5.21 11.56
CA GLY A 284 -3.49 -5.11 11.76
C GLY A 284 -2.92 -6.34 12.44
N VAL A 285 -1.61 -6.34 12.57
CA VAL A 285 -0.86 -7.33 13.33
C VAL A 285 0.13 -6.62 14.25
N MET A 286 0.21 -7.07 15.49
CA MET A 286 1.26 -6.72 16.43
C MET A 286 2.28 -7.85 16.48
N LEU A 287 3.54 -7.49 16.33
CA LEU A 287 4.69 -8.35 16.51
C LEU A 287 5.40 -8.01 17.81
N ARG A 288 5.90 -9.02 18.50
CA ARG A 288 6.79 -8.85 19.66
C ARG A 288 7.99 -9.77 19.50
N GLY A 289 9.21 -9.23 19.57
CA GLY A 289 10.45 -9.99 19.45
C GLY A 289 11.22 -9.71 18.17
N GLU A 290 11.95 -10.70 17.65
CA GLU A 290 12.95 -10.54 16.58
C GLU A 290 12.41 -9.93 15.30
N GLY A 291 11.21 -10.32 14.86
CA GLY A 291 10.61 -9.83 13.62
C GLY A 291 10.33 -8.33 13.57
N VAL A 292 10.30 -7.67 14.74
CA VAL A 292 10.15 -6.21 14.83
C VAL A 292 11.34 -5.49 14.19
N TYR A 293 12.52 -6.12 14.17
CA TYR A 293 13.70 -5.52 13.58
C TYR A 293 13.55 -5.22 12.08
N ALA A 294 12.83 -6.07 11.34
CA ALA A 294 12.55 -5.79 9.93
C ALA A 294 11.66 -4.56 9.75
N LEU A 295 10.61 -4.38 10.59
CA LEU A 295 9.80 -3.17 10.58
C LEU A 295 10.62 -1.93 10.97
N THR A 296 11.52 -2.07 11.95
CA THR A 296 12.45 -1.00 12.37
C THR A 296 13.35 -0.57 11.23
N ALA A 297 13.95 -1.53 10.52
CA ALA A 297 14.83 -1.25 9.39
C ALA A 297 14.07 -0.62 8.20
N MET A 298 12.82 -1.04 7.94
CA MET A 298 11.97 -0.41 6.92
C MET A 298 11.71 1.06 7.26
N PHE A 299 11.33 1.37 8.50
CA PHE A 299 11.15 2.75 8.96
C PHE A 299 12.42 3.57 8.79
N LEU A 300 13.54 3.09 9.34
CA LEU A 300 14.83 3.80 9.28
C LEU A 300 15.29 4.05 7.85
N SER A 301 15.06 3.10 6.94
CA SER A 301 15.38 3.26 5.52
C SER A 301 14.68 4.47 4.91
N MET A 302 13.37 4.62 5.16
CA MET A 302 12.63 5.77 4.63
C MET A 302 12.91 7.06 5.38
N TRP A 303 13.17 6.97 6.68
CA TRP A 303 13.61 8.08 7.49
C TRP A 303 14.95 8.65 6.97
N ASP A 304 15.95 7.80 6.78
CA ASP A 304 17.28 8.19 6.27
C ASP A 304 17.19 8.74 4.85
N TYR A 305 16.39 8.08 3.98
CA TYR A 305 16.11 8.59 2.64
C TYR A 305 15.46 9.97 2.68
N THR A 306 14.48 10.21 3.53
CA THR A 306 13.72 11.46 3.56
C THR A 306 14.50 12.59 4.21
N ARG A 307 15.14 12.34 5.36
CA ARG A 307 15.96 13.31 6.11
C ARG A 307 17.35 13.56 5.51
N GLY A 308 17.90 12.63 4.73
CA GLY A 308 19.25 12.72 4.18
C GLY A 308 20.33 12.46 5.18
N VAL A 309 20.07 11.59 6.10
CA VAL A 309 20.99 11.11 7.12
C VAL A 309 21.37 9.66 6.86
N THR A 310 22.30 9.15 7.62
CA THR A 310 22.75 7.76 7.57
C THR A 310 22.92 7.30 9.00
N GLU A 311 22.03 6.38 9.43
CA GLU A 311 22.06 5.85 10.80
C GLU A 311 22.55 4.40 10.83
N ASP A 312 23.05 3.97 11.97
CA ASP A 312 23.39 2.58 12.24
C ASP A 312 22.14 1.86 12.77
N PHE A 313 21.48 1.08 11.93
CA PHE A 313 20.25 0.39 12.26
C PHE A 313 20.42 -0.64 13.39
N THR A 314 21.62 -1.18 13.61
CA THR A 314 21.89 -2.16 14.66
C THR A 314 21.64 -1.62 16.08
N ARG A 315 21.69 -0.29 16.24
CA ARG A 315 21.41 0.38 17.52
C ARG A 315 19.94 0.24 17.97
N TYR A 316 19.06 -0.09 17.04
CA TYR A 316 17.62 -0.19 17.24
C TYR A 316 17.13 -1.65 17.21
N ALA A 317 18.05 -2.60 17.31
CA ALA A 317 17.72 -4.01 17.39
C ALA A 317 16.90 -4.32 18.64
N PRO A 318 16.02 -5.34 18.59
CA PRO A 318 15.25 -5.77 19.75
C PRO A 318 16.15 -6.26 20.88
N SER A 319 15.61 -6.26 22.10
CA SER A 319 16.32 -6.76 23.26
C SER A 319 16.59 -8.27 23.14
N ALA A 320 17.86 -8.69 23.19
CA ALA A 320 18.23 -10.11 23.14
C ALA A 320 17.54 -10.91 24.25
N ALA A 321 17.49 -10.37 25.48
CA ALA A 321 16.82 -11.04 26.61
C ALA A 321 15.32 -11.24 26.37
N LEU A 322 14.63 -10.29 25.67
CA LEU A 322 13.25 -10.46 25.29
C LEU A 322 13.12 -11.58 24.23
N CYS A 323 13.94 -11.52 23.17
CA CYS A 323 13.90 -12.51 22.11
C CYS A 323 14.14 -13.94 22.62
N GLU A 324 15.14 -14.14 23.49
CA GLU A 324 15.44 -15.43 24.13
C GLU A 324 14.28 -15.94 25.01
N SER A 325 13.47 -15.04 25.56
CA SER A 325 12.31 -15.42 26.41
C SER A 325 11.09 -15.84 25.58
N ILE A 326 11.04 -15.50 24.29
CA ILE A 326 9.89 -15.80 23.44
C ILE A 326 10.00 -17.21 22.88
N THR A 327 8.98 -18.02 23.16
CA THR A 327 8.80 -19.36 22.61
C THR A 327 7.48 -19.38 21.84
N ALA A 328 7.46 -18.79 20.66
CA ALA A 328 6.29 -18.74 19.79
C ALA A 328 6.41 -19.77 18.65
N PRO A 329 5.34 -20.52 18.31
CA PRO A 329 5.36 -21.42 17.16
C PRO A 329 5.29 -20.67 15.85
N GLY A 330 5.83 -21.31 14.81
CA GLY A 330 5.76 -20.80 13.44
C GLY A 330 6.89 -19.85 13.05
N TRP A 331 6.74 -19.26 11.87
CA TRP A 331 7.72 -18.38 11.25
C TRP A 331 7.06 -17.08 10.84
N VAL A 332 7.79 -15.99 11.01
CA VAL A 332 7.32 -14.63 10.68
C VAL A 332 8.35 -13.97 9.78
N GLN A 333 7.90 -13.32 8.71
CA GLN A 333 8.79 -12.67 7.75
C GLN A 333 8.14 -11.34 7.31
N PRO A 334 8.39 -10.24 8.02
CA PRO A 334 8.00 -8.91 7.56
C PRO A 334 8.80 -8.54 6.33
N PHE A 335 8.14 -7.97 5.33
CA PHE A 335 8.75 -7.58 4.06
C PHE A 335 8.25 -6.23 3.58
N GLY A 336 9.12 -5.52 2.87
CA GLY A 336 8.77 -4.30 2.15
C GLY A 336 8.59 -4.56 0.67
N ASP A 337 7.81 -3.70 0.02
CA ASP A 337 7.69 -3.61 -1.43
C ASP A 337 8.02 -2.19 -1.86
N THR A 338 8.73 -2.03 -2.98
CA THR A 338 9.19 -0.73 -3.46
C THR A 338 8.92 -0.59 -4.96
N PRO A 339 8.39 0.56 -5.41
CA PRO A 339 8.12 0.77 -6.84
C PRO A 339 9.39 1.06 -7.67
N LEU A 340 10.58 0.92 -7.11
CA LEU A 340 11.81 1.45 -7.70
C LEU A 340 12.74 0.40 -8.31
N ASP A 341 12.52 -0.88 -8.04
CA ASP A 341 13.36 -2.01 -8.48
C ASP A 341 12.72 -2.87 -9.57
N ASN A 342 11.44 -2.62 -9.92
CA ASN A 342 10.60 -3.40 -10.85
C ASN A 342 10.31 -4.83 -10.37
N GLU A 343 10.47 -5.14 -9.08
CA GLU A 343 10.10 -6.41 -8.50
C GLU A 343 8.79 -6.24 -7.71
N PRO A 344 7.64 -6.74 -8.17
CA PRO A 344 6.36 -6.61 -7.45
C PRO A 344 6.28 -7.68 -6.35
N VAL A 345 6.97 -7.42 -5.24
CA VAL A 345 7.11 -8.38 -4.14
C VAL A 345 5.76 -8.77 -3.56
N GLY A 346 4.90 -7.80 -3.28
CA GLY A 346 3.58 -8.04 -2.70
C GLY A 346 2.69 -8.90 -3.59
N GLU A 347 2.64 -8.58 -4.88
CA GLU A 347 1.88 -9.38 -5.86
C GLU A 347 2.40 -10.81 -5.95
N THR A 348 3.71 -10.98 -6.05
CA THR A 348 4.33 -12.30 -6.16
C THR A 348 4.07 -13.13 -4.91
N VAL A 349 4.11 -12.55 -3.71
CA VAL A 349 3.74 -13.24 -2.46
C VAL A 349 2.28 -13.68 -2.49
N TYR A 350 1.36 -12.81 -2.90
CA TYR A 350 -0.06 -13.16 -3.03
C TYR A 350 -0.27 -14.28 -4.05
N MET A 351 0.38 -14.21 -5.21
CA MET A 351 0.35 -15.29 -6.19
C MET A 351 0.93 -16.60 -5.66
N HIS A 352 1.97 -16.54 -4.83
CA HIS A 352 2.51 -17.74 -4.16
C HIS A 352 1.46 -18.40 -3.26
N LEU A 353 0.73 -17.62 -2.45
CA LEU A 353 -0.33 -18.17 -1.58
C LEU A 353 -1.45 -18.79 -2.42
N ILE A 354 -1.92 -18.09 -3.46
CA ILE A 354 -3.01 -18.56 -4.33
C ILE A 354 -2.61 -19.84 -5.08
N ASN A 355 -1.42 -19.86 -5.72
CA ASN A 355 -1.00 -20.97 -6.58
C ASN A 355 -0.59 -22.22 -5.79
N ARG A 356 -0.36 -22.12 -4.47
CA ARG A 356 0.06 -23.22 -3.61
C ARG A 356 -1.03 -23.70 -2.67
N ALA A 357 -2.14 -22.99 -2.60
CA ALA A 357 -3.30 -23.39 -1.82
C ALA A 357 -3.85 -24.72 -2.34
N LYS A 358 -4.25 -25.59 -1.41
CA LYS A 358 -4.81 -26.92 -1.68
C LYS A 358 -6.29 -26.97 -1.33
N ASP A 359 -6.67 -26.35 -0.20
CA ASP A 359 -8.02 -26.39 0.32
C ASP A 359 -8.73 -25.05 0.13
N TYR A 360 -8.12 -23.93 0.52
CA TYR A 360 -8.77 -22.64 0.41
C TYR A 360 -7.80 -21.44 0.39
N VAL A 361 -8.26 -20.32 -0.20
CA VAL A 361 -7.68 -18.97 -0.06
C VAL A 361 -8.79 -17.98 0.27
N TYR A 362 -8.64 -17.28 1.39
CA TYR A 362 -9.57 -16.24 1.85
C TYR A 362 -8.89 -14.88 1.81
N ILE A 363 -9.55 -13.90 1.19
CA ILE A 363 -8.95 -12.61 0.86
C ILE A 363 -9.88 -11.48 1.30
N ASN A 364 -9.33 -10.51 2.06
CA ASN A 364 -9.94 -9.19 2.25
C ASN A 364 -9.17 -8.15 1.46
N THR A 365 -9.88 -7.32 0.71
CA THR A 365 -9.28 -6.18 0.00
C THR A 365 -10.30 -5.06 -0.19
N PRO A 366 -9.91 -3.77 0.01
CA PRO A 366 -10.80 -2.65 -0.26
C PRO A 366 -11.06 -2.45 -1.75
N TYR A 367 -10.09 -2.84 -2.58
CA TYR A 367 -10.11 -2.64 -4.03
C TYR A 367 -9.70 -3.93 -4.73
N LEU A 368 -10.46 -4.33 -5.75
CA LEU A 368 -10.18 -5.50 -6.57
C LEU A 368 -9.98 -5.04 -8.01
N ILE A 369 -8.79 -4.50 -8.30
CA ILE A 369 -8.42 -3.89 -9.57
C ILE A 369 -7.11 -4.52 -10.02
N ILE A 370 -7.19 -5.76 -10.47
CA ILE A 370 -6.07 -6.69 -10.65
C ILE A 370 -5.70 -6.85 -12.13
N ASP A 371 -4.47 -7.25 -12.36
CA ASP A 371 -3.97 -7.54 -13.69
C ASP A 371 -4.35 -8.94 -14.17
N ASN A 372 -3.85 -9.32 -15.35
CA ASN A 372 -4.19 -10.60 -15.96
C ASN A 372 -3.53 -11.78 -15.24
N GLU A 373 -2.36 -11.60 -14.67
CA GLU A 373 -1.59 -12.59 -13.93
C GLU A 373 -2.34 -12.99 -12.66
N MET A 374 -2.83 -12.03 -11.90
CA MET A 374 -3.63 -12.26 -10.70
C MET A 374 -5.00 -12.88 -11.03
N ILE A 375 -5.67 -12.42 -12.11
CA ILE A 375 -6.91 -13.05 -12.60
C ILE A 375 -6.65 -14.51 -12.92
N THR A 376 -5.56 -14.81 -13.62
CA THR A 376 -5.20 -16.18 -14.01
C THR A 376 -4.94 -17.04 -12.79
N ALA A 377 -4.19 -16.55 -11.80
CA ALA A 377 -3.91 -17.29 -10.56
C ALA A 377 -5.21 -17.62 -9.80
N LEU A 378 -6.07 -16.64 -9.54
CA LEU A 378 -7.34 -16.81 -8.84
C LEU A 378 -8.27 -17.79 -9.56
N THR A 379 -8.40 -17.64 -10.89
CA THR A 379 -9.28 -18.50 -11.68
C THR A 379 -8.77 -19.91 -11.84
N ALA A 380 -7.44 -20.10 -11.94
CA ALA A 380 -6.81 -21.42 -11.99
C ALA A 380 -6.99 -22.16 -10.66
N ALA A 381 -6.77 -21.50 -9.52
CA ALA A 381 -6.97 -22.08 -8.20
C ALA A 381 -8.43 -22.53 -8.00
N ALA A 382 -9.40 -21.64 -8.29
CA ALA A 382 -10.83 -21.99 -8.17
C ALA A 382 -11.24 -23.15 -9.08
N LYS A 383 -10.80 -23.17 -10.35
CA LYS A 383 -11.06 -24.26 -11.29
C LYS A 383 -10.38 -25.58 -10.90
N SER A 384 -9.31 -25.52 -10.12
CA SER A 384 -8.62 -26.69 -9.58
C SER A 384 -9.26 -27.25 -8.30
N GLY A 385 -10.36 -26.61 -7.81
CA GLY A 385 -11.10 -27.08 -6.66
C GLY A 385 -10.77 -26.35 -5.34
N VAL A 386 -9.86 -25.36 -5.35
CA VAL A 386 -9.57 -24.53 -4.17
C VAL A 386 -10.75 -23.61 -3.88
N ASP A 387 -11.17 -23.52 -2.62
CA ASP A 387 -12.22 -22.59 -2.17
C ASP A 387 -11.68 -21.17 -2.08
N VAL A 388 -11.75 -20.42 -3.20
CA VAL A 388 -11.30 -19.04 -3.29
C VAL A 388 -12.43 -18.10 -2.93
N ARG A 389 -12.28 -17.33 -1.82
CA ARG A 389 -13.26 -16.34 -1.37
C ARG A 389 -12.64 -14.97 -1.25
N ILE A 390 -13.34 -13.95 -1.74
CA ILE A 390 -12.90 -12.54 -1.67
C ILE A 390 -14.03 -11.72 -1.06
N VAL A 391 -13.70 -10.97 0.00
CA VAL A 391 -14.60 -9.97 0.59
C VAL A 391 -14.13 -8.58 0.16
N THR A 392 -15.07 -7.79 -0.35
CA THR A 392 -14.89 -6.40 -0.79
C THR A 392 -15.95 -5.51 -0.13
N PRO A 393 -15.81 -4.17 -0.13
CA PRO A 393 -16.79 -3.28 0.47
C PRO A 393 -18.12 -3.26 -0.30
N ALA A 394 -19.26 -3.24 0.42
CA ALA A 394 -20.55 -2.85 -0.18
C ALA A 394 -20.65 -1.33 -0.35
N ILE A 395 -20.03 -0.57 0.54
CA ILE A 395 -19.96 0.90 0.50
C ILE A 395 -18.48 1.29 0.45
N SER A 396 -18.03 1.81 -0.70
CA SER A 396 -16.64 2.23 -0.90
C SER A 396 -16.47 3.74 -0.65
N ASP A 397 -15.26 4.14 -0.30
CA ASP A 397 -14.83 5.52 -0.16
C ASP A 397 -14.77 6.29 -1.49
N SER A 398 -14.70 5.55 -2.62
CA SER A 398 -14.68 6.10 -3.98
C SER A 398 -15.66 5.35 -4.89
N ALA A 399 -16.68 6.04 -5.38
CA ALA A 399 -17.65 5.47 -6.32
C ALA A 399 -17.02 4.97 -7.62
N LEU A 400 -15.98 5.65 -8.14
CA LEU A 400 -15.28 5.26 -9.35
C LEU A 400 -14.49 3.96 -9.14
N VAL A 401 -13.74 3.87 -8.06
CA VAL A 401 -12.96 2.68 -7.68
C VAL A 401 -13.88 1.49 -7.40
N HIS A 402 -15.05 1.74 -6.81
CA HIS A 402 -16.06 0.71 -6.59
C HIS A 402 -16.61 0.14 -7.91
N GLU A 403 -16.90 1.00 -8.90
CA GLU A 403 -17.33 0.52 -10.23
C GLU A 403 -16.22 -0.26 -10.93
N MET A 404 -14.95 0.13 -10.79
CA MET A 404 -13.81 -0.63 -11.31
C MET A 404 -13.72 -2.00 -10.62
N THR A 405 -13.74 -2.07 -9.30
CA THR A 405 -13.75 -3.33 -8.52
C THR A 405 -14.84 -4.28 -9.03
N ARG A 406 -16.08 -3.80 -9.14
CA ARG A 406 -17.21 -4.59 -9.63
C ARG A 406 -17.08 -5.04 -11.09
N SER A 407 -16.19 -4.43 -11.87
CA SER A 407 -15.97 -4.84 -13.26
C SER A 407 -15.23 -6.18 -13.39
N TYR A 408 -14.56 -6.62 -12.33
CA TYR A 408 -13.82 -7.89 -12.29
C TYR A 408 -14.69 -9.08 -11.82
N TYR A 409 -15.81 -8.82 -11.15
CA TYR A 409 -16.65 -9.85 -10.51
C TYR A 409 -17.13 -10.93 -11.48
N GLU A 410 -17.73 -10.55 -12.61
CA GLU A 410 -18.28 -11.48 -13.59
C GLU A 410 -17.23 -12.51 -14.04
N THR A 411 -16.03 -12.05 -14.37
CA THR A 411 -14.92 -12.91 -14.83
C THR A 411 -14.50 -13.92 -13.77
N LEU A 412 -14.37 -13.48 -12.52
CA LEU A 412 -13.92 -14.32 -11.41
C LEU A 412 -14.98 -15.31 -10.96
N ILE A 413 -16.25 -14.87 -10.85
CA ILE A 413 -17.37 -15.70 -10.41
C ILE A 413 -17.65 -16.81 -11.44
N LEU A 414 -17.59 -16.51 -12.74
CA LEU A 414 -17.73 -17.51 -13.80
C LEU A 414 -16.64 -18.60 -13.76
N ALA A 415 -15.51 -18.30 -13.15
CA ALA A 415 -14.43 -19.27 -12.94
C ALA A 415 -14.54 -20.05 -11.62
N GLY A 416 -15.52 -19.75 -10.77
CA GLY A 416 -15.74 -20.42 -9.50
C GLY A 416 -15.25 -19.67 -8.26
N VAL A 417 -14.66 -18.47 -8.41
CA VAL A 417 -14.29 -17.60 -7.28
C VAL A 417 -15.57 -17.08 -6.62
N LYS A 418 -15.64 -17.14 -5.30
CA LYS A 418 -16.78 -16.64 -4.52
C LYS A 418 -16.50 -15.23 -4.04
N ILE A 419 -17.31 -14.27 -4.45
CA ILE A 419 -17.16 -12.85 -4.07
C ILE A 419 -18.30 -12.45 -3.15
N TYR A 420 -17.95 -11.70 -2.12
CA TYR A 420 -18.89 -11.18 -1.12
C TYR A 420 -18.69 -9.67 -0.97
N GLU A 421 -19.78 -8.95 -0.75
CA GLU A 421 -19.73 -7.53 -0.37
C GLU A 421 -20.14 -7.38 1.10
N TYR A 422 -19.25 -6.81 1.91
CA TYR A 422 -19.48 -6.54 3.33
C TYR A 422 -20.57 -5.48 3.51
N THR A 423 -21.76 -5.91 3.93
CA THR A 423 -22.96 -5.06 3.92
C THR A 423 -22.95 -3.94 4.95
N PRO A 424 -22.31 -4.07 6.12
CA PRO A 424 -22.25 -2.97 7.09
C PRO A 424 -21.48 -1.74 6.62
N GLY A 425 -20.59 -1.87 5.61
CA GLY A 425 -19.82 -0.71 5.15
C GLY A 425 -18.58 -1.01 4.33
N MET A 426 -17.46 -0.38 4.74
CA MET A 426 -16.16 -0.46 4.08
C MET A 426 -15.31 -1.56 4.68
N VAL A 427 -14.83 -2.50 3.87
CA VAL A 427 -13.69 -3.37 4.20
C VAL A 427 -12.44 -2.69 3.70
N HIS A 428 -11.53 -2.39 4.61
CA HIS A 428 -10.24 -1.82 4.27
C HIS A 428 -9.06 -2.71 4.70
N ALA A 429 -9.33 -3.88 5.30
CA ALA A 429 -8.34 -4.90 5.60
C ALA A 429 -7.66 -5.44 4.33
N LYS A 430 -6.39 -5.75 4.40
CA LYS A 430 -5.59 -6.40 3.37
C LYS A 430 -5.00 -7.66 3.97
N THR A 431 -5.78 -8.74 3.88
CA THR A 431 -5.42 -10.02 4.46
C THR A 431 -5.58 -11.15 3.46
N PHE A 432 -4.62 -12.07 3.49
CA PHE A 432 -4.66 -13.33 2.75
C PHE A 432 -4.46 -14.46 3.74
N ILE A 433 -5.25 -15.51 3.64
CA ILE A 433 -5.17 -16.70 4.49
C ILE A 433 -5.28 -17.92 3.58
N ALA A 434 -4.36 -18.87 3.68
CA ALA A 434 -4.35 -20.09 2.91
C ALA A 434 -4.13 -21.32 3.81
N ASP A 435 -5.03 -22.29 3.70
CA ASP A 435 -4.91 -23.66 4.22
C ASP A 435 -4.57 -23.76 5.73
N ASP A 436 -5.01 -22.83 6.56
CA ASP A 436 -4.68 -22.72 8.00
C ASP A 436 -3.17 -22.59 8.31
N ARG A 437 -2.33 -22.40 7.31
CA ARG A 437 -0.87 -22.49 7.43
C ARG A 437 -0.12 -21.24 7.05
N SER A 438 -0.63 -20.47 6.09
CA SER A 438 0.08 -19.32 5.54
C SER A 438 -0.86 -18.13 5.49
N ALA A 439 -0.38 -16.97 5.94
CA ALA A 439 -1.16 -15.75 5.90
C ALA A 439 -0.28 -14.52 5.65
N VAL A 440 -0.91 -13.46 5.13
CA VAL A 440 -0.31 -12.12 5.05
C VAL A 440 -1.28 -11.10 5.62
N VAL A 441 -0.76 -10.21 6.45
CA VAL A 441 -1.41 -8.96 6.88
C VAL A 441 -0.51 -7.81 6.52
N GLY A 442 -1.05 -6.74 5.93
CA GLY A 442 -0.20 -5.60 5.57
C GLY A 442 -0.96 -4.42 5.00
N THR A 443 -0.24 -3.63 4.21
CA THR A 443 -0.74 -2.40 3.64
C THR A 443 -1.16 -2.55 2.17
N ILE A 444 -0.80 -3.67 1.52
CA ILE A 444 -0.85 -3.91 0.08
C ILE A 444 -2.27 -4.24 -0.38
N ASN A 445 -2.93 -3.33 -1.08
CA ASN A 445 -4.22 -3.58 -1.73
C ASN A 445 -4.05 -4.43 -2.99
N LEU A 446 -5.15 -5.05 -3.45
CA LEU A 446 -5.24 -5.64 -4.79
C LEU A 446 -5.63 -4.57 -5.82
N ASP A 447 -4.75 -3.57 -6.00
CA ASP A 447 -4.88 -2.55 -7.04
C ASP A 447 -3.49 -2.17 -7.61
N TYR A 448 -3.49 -1.60 -8.82
CA TYR A 448 -2.25 -1.26 -9.53
C TYR A 448 -1.36 -0.27 -8.78
N ARG A 449 -1.94 0.62 -7.96
CA ARG A 449 -1.12 1.59 -7.22
C ARG A 449 -0.34 0.91 -6.11
N SER A 450 -1.00 0.05 -5.34
CA SER A 450 -0.33 -0.72 -4.29
C SER A 450 0.68 -1.71 -4.86
N LEU A 451 0.32 -2.42 -5.93
CA LEU A 451 1.17 -3.49 -6.48
C LEU A 451 2.39 -2.97 -7.25
N TYR A 452 2.36 -1.71 -7.78
CA TYR A 452 3.41 -1.25 -8.70
C TYR A 452 3.95 0.17 -8.45
N LEU A 453 3.27 1.00 -7.65
CA LEU A 453 3.57 2.43 -7.56
C LEU A 453 3.87 2.94 -6.16
N HIS A 454 3.43 2.22 -5.12
CA HIS A 454 3.60 2.64 -3.73
C HIS A 454 4.73 1.89 -3.03
N PHE A 455 5.29 2.53 -2.00
CA PHE A 455 6.02 1.79 -0.98
C PHE A 455 4.99 1.14 -0.06
N GLU A 456 5.09 -0.16 0.08
CA GLU A 456 4.17 -0.98 0.86
C GLU A 456 4.94 -1.89 1.81
N CYS A 457 4.24 -2.53 2.75
CA CYS A 457 4.80 -3.58 3.58
C CYS A 457 3.74 -4.62 3.95
N GLY A 458 4.21 -5.80 4.29
CA GLY A 458 3.40 -6.89 4.77
C GLY A 458 4.17 -7.77 5.76
N VAL A 459 3.44 -8.56 6.49
CA VAL A 459 3.98 -9.62 7.34
C VAL A 459 3.45 -10.94 6.82
N TRP A 460 4.34 -11.74 6.24
CA TRP A 460 4.03 -13.13 5.95
C TRP A 460 4.23 -13.97 7.21
N MET A 461 3.27 -14.82 7.51
CA MET A 461 3.23 -15.73 8.67
C MET A 461 3.00 -17.15 8.19
N CYS A 462 3.70 -18.09 8.83
CA CYS A 462 3.54 -19.52 8.57
C CYS A 462 3.43 -20.29 9.89
N ASP A 463 2.38 -21.10 10.01
CA ASP A 463 2.10 -21.94 11.17
C ASP A 463 2.07 -21.16 12.52
N THR A 464 1.70 -19.86 12.49
CA THR A 464 1.56 -19.02 13.69
C THR A 464 0.11 -19.05 14.24
N PRO A 465 -0.09 -18.85 15.55
CA PRO A 465 -1.44 -18.84 16.15
C PRO A 465 -2.37 -17.77 15.56
N ALA A 466 -1.84 -16.62 15.17
CA ALA A 466 -2.61 -15.52 14.60
C ALA A 466 -3.42 -15.93 13.35
N ILE A 467 -2.98 -16.95 12.60
CA ILE A 467 -3.69 -17.44 11.41
C ILE A 467 -5.08 -18.00 11.76
N ALA A 468 -5.21 -18.68 12.89
CA ALA A 468 -6.49 -19.19 13.36
C ALA A 468 -7.47 -18.05 13.72
N ASP A 469 -6.96 -17.00 14.36
CA ASP A 469 -7.76 -15.81 14.70
C ASP A 469 -8.18 -15.06 13.44
N MET A 470 -7.28 -14.92 12.47
CA MET A 470 -7.58 -14.31 11.16
C MET A 470 -8.70 -15.07 10.42
N LYS A 471 -8.64 -16.41 10.41
CA LYS A 471 -9.67 -17.24 9.79
C LYS A 471 -11.01 -17.11 10.50
N ALA A 472 -11.00 -17.14 11.84
CA ALA A 472 -12.21 -17.02 12.64
C ALA A 472 -12.93 -15.68 12.37
N GLU A 473 -12.18 -14.57 12.36
CA GLU A 473 -12.74 -13.25 12.01
C GLU A 473 -13.23 -13.21 10.57
N TYR A 474 -12.47 -13.71 9.59
CA TYR A 474 -12.91 -13.77 8.20
C TYR A 474 -14.25 -14.50 8.02
N LEU A 475 -14.45 -15.62 8.70
CA LEU A 475 -15.71 -16.35 8.66
C LEU A 475 -16.87 -15.57 9.30
N SER A 476 -16.59 -14.85 10.40
CA SER A 476 -17.57 -13.92 11.02
C SER A 476 -17.92 -12.75 10.09
N GLU A 477 -16.98 -12.23 9.33
CA GLU A 477 -17.21 -11.20 8.31
C GLU A 477 -18.13 -11.70 7.19
N LEU A 478 -17.95 -12.95 6.75
CA LEU A 478 -18.80 -13.56 5.73
C LEU A 478 -20.27 -13.63 6.15
N GLU A 479 -20.57 -13.87 7.44
CA GLU A 479 -21.94 -13.87 7.96
C GLU A 479 -22.63 -12.50 7.82
N ARG A 480 -21.83 -11.43 7.78
CA ARG A 480 -22.27 -10.04 7.61
C ARG A 480 -22.15 -9.54 6.16
N SER A 481 -21.82 -10.44 5.23
CA SER A 481 -21.55 -10.10 3.83
C SER A 481 -22.57 -10.73 2.89
N ALA A 482 -22.94 -10.01 1.83
CA ALA A 482 -23.85 -10.52 0.80
C ALA A 482 -23.05 -11.21 -0.32
N PRO A 483 -23.40 -12.44 -0.70
CA PRO A 483 -22.77 -13.11 -1.83
C PRO A 483 -23.17 -12.43 -3.15
N ILE A 484 -22.20 -12.24 -4.03
CA ILE A 484 -22.44 -11.73 -5.37
C ILE A 484 -22.61 -12.91 -6.34
N THR A 485 -23.71 -12.92 -7.09
CA THR A 485 -24.02 -13.97 -8.06
C THR A 485 -23.82 -13.51 -9.50
N VAL A 486 -23.71 -14.46 -10.41
CA VAL A 486 -23.63 -14.18 -11.87
C VAL A 486 -24.86 -13.40 -12.35
N GLU A 487 -26.05 -13.73 -11.84
CA GLU A 487 -27.32 -13.09 -12.19
C GLU A 487 -27.28 -11.59 -11.84
N LEU A 488 -26.76 -11.23 -10.66
CA LEU A 488 -26.57 -9.84 -10.26
C LEU A 488 -25.61 -9.09 -11.19
N CYS A 489 -24.57 -9.75 -11.66
CA CYS A 489 -23.62 -9.17 -12.63
C CYS A 489 -24.28 -8.96 -14.00
N LEU A 490 -25.12 -9.89 -14.46
CA LEU A 490 -25.77 -9.84 -15.78
C LEU A 490 -26.97 -8.89 -15.84
N GLN A 491 -27.68 -8.67 -14.72
CA GLN A 491 -28.86 -7.77 -14.65
C GLN A 491 -28.52 -6.29 -14.84
N GLN A 492 -27.24 -5.93 -14.98
CA GLN A 492 -26.82 -4.54 -15.11
C GLN A 492 -27.18 -3.93 -16.46
N ARG A 493 -27.55 -2.65 -16.45
CA ARG A 493 -27.85 -1.87 -17.65
C ARG A 493 -26.63 -1.86 -18.61
N ARG A 494 -26.86 -2.04 -19.91
CA ARG A 494 -25.82 -2.06 -20.96
C ARG A 494 -24.86 -0.87 -20.88
N GLY A 495 -25.36 0.35 -20.60
CA GLY A 495 -24.52 1.54 -20.44
C GLY A 495 -23.53 1.43 -19.28
N ARG A 496 -23.93 0.83 -18.14
CA ARG A 496 -23.04 0.62 -16.99
C ARG A 496 -21.95 -0.42 -17.29
N ARG A 497 -22.28 -1.48 -18.04
CA ARG A 497 -21.29 -2.45 -18.53
C ARG A 497 -20.25 -1.81 -19.44
N LEU A 498 -20.66 -0.90 -20.34
CA LEU A 498 -19.75 -0.15 -21.21
C LEU A 498 -18.83 0.76 -20.38
N ILE A 499 -19.37 1.51 -19.42
CA ILE A 499 -18.57 2.36 -18.51
C ILE A 499 -17.54 1.51 -17.77
N ARG A 500 -17.93 0.37 -17.20
CA ARG A 500 -17.00 -0.55 -16.52
C ARG A 500 -15.91 -1.09 -17.44
N ALA A 501 -16.23 -1.42 -18.69
CA ALA A 501 -15.23 -1.87 -19.67
C ALA A 501 -14.18 -0.79 -19.95
N VAL A 502 -14.63 0.47 -20.14
CA VAL A 502 -13.73 1.61 -20.31
C VAL A 502 -12.87 1.85 -19.06
N LEU A 503 -13.48 1.84 -17.87
CA LEU A 503 -12.77 2.03 -16.62
C LEU A 503 -11.73 0.92 -16.40
N ARG A 504 -12.07 -0.33 -16.70
CA ARG A 504 -11.14 -1.47 -16.61
C ARG A 504 -9.94 -1.30 -17.54
N THR A 505 -10.14 -0.75 -18.73
CA THR A 505 -9.03 -0.49 -19.67
C THR A 505 -8.07 0.59 -19.16
N LEU A 506 -8.60 1.57 -18.41
CA LEU A 506 -7.82 2.67 -17.83
C LEU A 506 -7.36 2.39 -16.38
N ALA A 507 -7.77 1.26 -15.80
CA ALA A 507 -7.47 0.89 -14.42
C ALA A 507 -5.98 1.01 -14.03
N PRO A 508 -4.99 0.66 -14.88
CA PRO A 508 -3.58 0.84 -14.54
C PRO A 508 -3.13 2.29 -14.36
N LEU A 509 -3.96 3.27 -14.72
CA LEU A 509 -3.65 4.69 -14.56
C LEU A 509 -4.24 5.31 -13.28
N PHE A 510 -5.06 4.55 -12.53
CA PHE A 510 -5.76 5.01 -11.33
C PHE A 510 -5.16 4.50 -10.00
#